data_920dd0b9a6063d52855c494db8c9c578
#
_entry.id   920dd0b9a6063d52855c494db8c9c578
#
_cell.length_a   1.000
_cell.length_b   1.000
_cell.length_c   1.000
_cell.angle_alpha   90.00
_cell.angle_beta   90.00
_cell.angle_gamma   90.00
#
_symmetry.space_group_name_H-M   'P 1'
#
loop_
_entity.id
_entity.type
_entity.pdbx_description
1 polymer ?
#
loop_
_entity_poly.entity_id
_entity_poly.type
_entity_poly.pdbx_seq_one_letter_code
_entity_poly.pdbx_strand_id
1 'polypeptide(L)'
;MSALKKPKVLFYPSAVYHLAQFVTFPINCVINGLCYLQPSKSEWNEDGFEQQQLLGSGKSLEQIKAEILSESNIIYNEEDLVRLYDALPNANAKTDLVNRTWNGKILRTNGSVLDLAELAIIKPLSLLGVKWGKRYRTQHQGDPLLFRWADKFYFPIPIWGNVGMTDIRWRGQATATMNYDHQPWKDYFKVLSNEQGHIVLLGVWTHRHIAGGWFTLTLNETVPTHPEK
;
A
#
# COMPACT_ATOMS: atom_id res chain seq x y z
N MET A 1 29.40 8.23 19.64
CA MET A 1 28.71 8.51 18.34
C MET A 1 28.95 7.32 17.42
N SER A 2 27.98 6.42 17.33
CA SER A 2 28.07 5.24 16.46
C SER A 2 27.71 5.69 15.04
N ALA A 3 28.65 5.54 14.11
CA ALA A 3 28.41 5.83 12.70
C ALA A 3 27.34 4.86 12.16
N LEU A 4 26.15 5.35 11.87
CA LEU A 4 25.10 4.62 11.18
C LEU A 4 25.63 4.12 9.83
N LYS A 5 25.87 2.81 9.73
CA LYS A 5 26.26 2.17 8.47
C LYS A 5 25.14 2.40 7.45
N LYS A 6 25.43 3.17 6.38
CA LYS A 6 24.54 3.40 5.26
C LYS A 6 24.05 2.04 4.68
N PRO A 7 22.76 1.83 4.47
CA PRO A 7 22.27 0.65 3.81
C PRO A 7 22.88 0.57 2.40
N LYS A 8 23.42 -0.58 2.02
CA LYS A 8 23.91 -0.82 0.65
C LYS A 8 22.69 -0.94 -0.28
N VAL A 9 22.45 0.10 -1.07
CA VAL A 9 21.49 0.02 -2.17
C VAL A 9 22.13 -0.81 -3.28
N LEU A 10 21.60 -1.99 -3.52
CA LEU A 10 21.98 -2.80 -4.68
C LEU A 10 21.35 -2.17 -5.94
N PHE A 11 22.18 -1.55 -6.77
CA PHE A 11 21.78 -1.17 -8.13
C PHE A 11 21.68 -2.42 -8.99
N TYR A 12 20.49 -2.71 -9.51
CA TYR A 12 20.33 -3.77 -10.49
C TYR A 12 20.86 -3.31 -11.85
N PRO A 13 21.68 -4.12 -12.54
CA PRO A 13 22.00 -3.89 -13.95
C PRO A 13 20.70 -3.84 -14.78
N SER A 14 20.67 -3.03 -15.84
CA SER A 14 19.51 -2.89 -16.72
C SER A 14 18.96 -4.22 -17.23
N ALA A 15 19.82 -5.19 -17.47
CA ALA A 15 19.45 -6.55 -17.86
C ALA A 15 18.57 -7.27 -16.83
N VAL A 16 18.85 -7.10 -15.54
CA VAL A 16 18.05 -7.69 -14.45
C VAL A 16 16.68 -7.01 -14.39
N TYR A 17 16.61 -5.71 -14.64
CA TYR A 17 15.35 -4.97 -14.74
C TYR A 17 14.46 -5.51 -15.86
N HIS A 18 15.02 -5.69 -17.08
CA HIS A 18 14.27 -6.22 -18.22
C HIS A 18 13.88 -7.68 -18.03
N LEU A 19 14.74 -8.49 -17.42
CA LEU A 19 14.40 -9.87 -17.09
C LEU A 19 13.26 -9.92 -16.05
N ALA A 20 13.31 -9.07 -15.04
CA ALA A 20 12.23 -8.96 -14.04
C ALA A 20 10.91 -8.55 -14.71
N GLN A 21 10.92 -7.57 -15.61
CA GLN A 21 9.74 -7.19 -16.38
C GLN A 21 9.19 -8.34 -17.23
N PHE A 22 10.06 -9.08 -17.90
CA PHE A 22 9.66 -10.21 -18.75
C PHE A 22 8.99 -11.33 -17.92
N VAL A 23 9.56 -11.67 -16.76
CA VAL A 23 9.00 -12.71 -15.87
C VAL A 23 7.70 -12.25 -15.23
N THR A 24 7.53 -10.96 -14.97
CA THR A 24 6.36 -10.43 -14.26
C THR A 24 5.25 -9.96 -15.19
N PHE A 25 5.51 -9.82 -16.49
CA PHE A 25 4.48 -9.48 -17.48
C PHE A 25 3.29 -10.45 -17.44
N PRO A 26 3.46 -11.78 -17.42
CA PRO A 26 2.34 -12.70 -17.26
C PRO A 26 1.57 -12.50 -15.96
N ILE A 27 2.28 -12.23 -14.85
CA ILE A 27 1.67 -11.97 -13.54
C ILE A 27 0.82 -10.71 -13.61
N ASN A 28 1.32 -9.64 -14.23
CA ASN A 28 0.56 -8.40 -14.42
C ASN A 28 -0.68 -8.62 -15.30
N CYS A 29 -0.57 -9.44 -16.35
CA CYS A 29 -1.73 -9.80 -17.19
C CYS A 29 -2.79 -10.56 -16.39
N VAL A 30 -2.38 -11.49 -15.53
CA VAL A 30 -3.29 -12.23 -14.65
C VAL A 30 -3.94 -11.31 -13.64
N ILE A 31 -3.17 -10.46 -12.96
CA ILE A 31 -3.70 -9.49 -11.97
C ILE A 31 -4.70 -8.56 -12.64
N ASN A 32 -4.35 -7.97 -13.77
CA ASN A 32 -5.25 -7.08 -14.51
C ASN A 32 -6.50 -7.84 -14.99
N GLY A 33 -6.34 -9.07 -15.47
CA GLY A 33 -7.47 -9.93 -15.88
C GLY A 33 -8.41 -10.25 -14.70
N LEU A 34 -7.87 -10.59 -13.55
CA LEU A 34 -8.65 -10.83 -12.33
C LEU A 34 -9.40 -9.57 -11.89
N CYS A 35 -8.78 -8.39 -11.98
CA CYS A 35 -9.45 -7.11 -11.69
C CYS A 35 -10.64 -6.84 -12.63
N TYR A 36 -10.55 -7.25 -13.91
CA TYR A 36 -11.69 -7.13 -14.86
C TYR A 36 -12.80 -8.12 -14.59
N LEU A 37 -12.47 -9.29 -14.05
CA LEU A 37 -13.45 -10.37 -13.80
C LEU A 37 -14.13 -10.24 -12.44
N GLN A 38 -13.60 -9.42 -11.53
CA GLN A 38 -14.27 -9.16 -10.25
C GLN A 38 -15.56 -8.39 -10.51
N PRO A 39 -16.74 -8.92 -10.13
CA PRO A 39 -17.94 -8.13 -10.12
C PRO A 39 -17.71 -6.91 -9.22
N SER A 40 -17.92 -5.72 -9.76
CA SER A 40 -17.78 -4.50 -8.96
C SER A 40 -18.81 -4.56 -7.83
N LYS A 41 -18.34 -4.86 -6.62
CA LYS A 41 -19.20 -4.83 -5.43
C LYS A 41 -19.59 -3.40 -5.06
N SER A 42 -18.90 -2.42 -5.61
CA SER A 42 -19.24 -1.01 -5.52
C SER A 42 -18.53 -0.26 -6.65
N GLU A 43 -19.27 0.40 -7.51
CA GLU A 43 -18.72 1.44 -8.37
C GLU A 43 -18.27 2.59 -7.48
N TRP A 44 -16.98 2.67 -7.25
CA TRP A 44 -16.36 3.73 -6.48
C TRP A 44 -16.25 4.96 -7.38
N ASN A 45 -17.33 5.71 -7.51
CA ASN A 45 -17.35 6.92 -8.30
C ASN A 45 -16.45 7.99 -7.68
N GLU A 46 -15.54 8.55 -8.47
CA GLU A 46 -14.67 9.67 -8.03
C GLU A 46 -15.52 10.89 -7.60
N ASP A 47 -16.70 11.07 -8.17
CA ASP A 47 -17.58 12.22 -7.97
C ASP A 47 -18.88 11.92 -7.21
N GLY A 48 -19.24 10.66 -7.02
CA GLY A 48 -20.52 10.23 -6.47
C GLY A 48 -20.42 9.73 -5.03
N PHE A 49 -20.43 10.63 -4.07
CA PHE A 49 -20.67 10.29 -2.67
C PHE A 49 -22.19 10.16 -2.46
N GLU A 50 -22.81 9.14 -3.00
CA GLU A 50 -24.03 8.64 -2.38
C GLU A 50 -23.60 7.82 -1.19
N GLN A 51 -23.90 8.34 -0.02
CA GLN A 51 -23.73 7.66 1.27
C GLN A 51 -24.72 6.48 1.29
N GLN A 52 -24.40 5.40 0.55
CA GLN A 52 -25.05 4.12 0.78
C GLN A 52 -24.87 3.81 2.25
N GLN A 53 -25.97 3.61 2.95
CA GLN A 53 -25.98 3.15 4.33
C GLN A 53 -25.32 1.76 4.34
N LEU A 54 -24.00 1.75 4.50
CA LEU A 54 -23.24 0.52 4.59
C LEU A 54 -23.64 -0.20 5.88
N LEU A 55 -24.23 -1.36 5.71
CA LEU A 55 -24.76 -2.16 6.83
C LEU A 55 -23.68 -2.84 7.66
N GLY A 56 -22.43 -2.64 7.47
CA GLY A 56 -21.30 -3.17 8.18
C GLY A 56 -21.58 -4.30 9.21
N SER A 57 -20.57 -4.80 9.86
CA SER A 57 -20.71 -5.89 10.87
C SER A 57 -21.37 -5.46 12.19
N GLY A 58 -21.75 -4.18 12.32
CA GLY A 58 -22.24 -3.62 13.58
C GLY A 58 -21.14 -3.20 14.56
N LYS A 59 -19.87 -3.39 14.21
CA LYS A 59 -18.73 -2.93 15.02
C LYS A 59 -18.61 -1.41 15.00
N SER A 60 -18.16 -0.84 16.13
CA SER A 60 -17.79 0.57 16.18
C SER A 60 -16.49 0.83 15.41
N LEU A 61 -16.26 2.07 14.98
CA LEU A 61 -15.02 2.46 14.29
C LEU A 61 -13.78 2.22 15.16
N GLU A 62 -13.88 2.46 16.47
CA GLU A 62 -12.80 2.21 17.43
C GLU A 62 -12.48 0.72 17.56
N GLN A 63 -13.49 -0.15 17.54
CA GLN A 63 -13.28 -1.60 17.54
C GLN A 63 -12.56 -2.06 16.28
N ILE A 64 -12.98 -1.60 15.09
CA ILE A 64 -12.34 -1.94 13.83
C ILE A 64 -10.89 -1.45 13.82
N LYS A 65 -10.66 -0.21 14.24
CA LYS A 65 -9.33 0.39 14.35
C LYS A 65 -8.43 -0.42 15.30
N ALA A 66 -8.93 -0.78 16.50
CA ALA A 66 -8.19 -1.56 17.46
C ALA A 66 -7.83 -2.96 16.93
N GLU A 67 -8.74 -3.63 16.23
CA GLU A 67 -8.47 -4.91 15.58
C GLU A 67 -7.36 -4.83 14.54
N ILE A 68 -7.33 -3.75 13.73
CA ILE A 68 -6.27 -3.55 12.73
C ILE A 68 -4.93 -3.31 13.43
N LEU A 69 -4.90 -2.45 14.45
CA LEU A 69 -3.68 -2.11 15.18
C LEU A 69 -3.14 -3.26 16.04
N SER A 70 -4.00 -4.17 16.50
CA SER A 70 -3.59 -5.38 17.23
C SER A 70 -2.91 -6.44 16.36
N GLU A 71 -2.75 -6.16 15.05
CA GLU A 71 -2.15 -7.08 14.07
C GLU A 71 -2.83 -8.46 13.98
N SER A 72 -4.09 -8.55 14.40
CA SER A 72 -4.87 -9.79 14.33
C SER A 72 -4.98 -10.30 12.88
N ASN A 73 -4.88 -11.63 12.73
CA ASN A 73 -5.00 -12.32 11.43
C ASN A 73 -6.46 -12.69 11.16
N ILE A 74 -7.35 -11.71 11.13
CA ILE A 74 -8.77 -11.88 10.87
C ILE A 74 -9.12 -11.54 9.42
N ILE A 75 -10.30 -11.96 9.01
CA ILE A 75 -10.92 -11.52 7.76
C ILE A 75 -11.82 -10.34 8.12
N TYR A 76 -11.55 -9.19 7.50
CA TYR A 76 -12.31 -7.96 7.73
C TYR A 76 -13.54 -7.90 6.82
N ASN A 77 -14.61 -7.30 7.31
CA ASN A 77 -15.71 -6.89 6.47
C ASN A 77 -15.28 -5.64 5.66
N GLU A 78 -15.44 -5.67 4.34
CA GLU A 78 -15.02 -4.58 3.47
C GLU A 78 -15.79 -3.28 3.76
N GLU A 79 -17.09 -3.37 4.06
CA GLU A 79 -17.92 -2.22 4.40
C GLU A 79 -17.43 -1.53 5.70
N ASP A 80 -16.96 -2.31 6.66
CA ASP A 80 -16.36 -1.76 7.88
C ASP A 80 -15.06 -1.00 7.58
N LEU A 81 -14.21 -1.54 6.69
CA LEU A 81 -12.99 -0.85 6.27
C LEU A 81 -13.30 0.46 5.53
N VAL A 82 -14.33 0.46 4.69
CA VAL A 82 -14.80 1.67 4.00
C VAL A 82 -15.29 2.72 5.00
N ARG A 83 -16.15 2.33 5.93
CA ARG A 83 -16.67 3.23 6.99
C ARG A 83 -15.51 3.82 7.81
N LEU A 84 -14.57 2.98 8.21
CA LEU A 84 -13.38 3.44 8.92
C LEU A 84 -12.56 4.41 8.04
N TYR A 85 -12.28 4.05 6.81
CA TYR A 85 -11.50 4.87 5.89
C TYR A 85 -12.11 6.27 5.72
N ASP A 86 -13.43 6.37 5.52
CA ASP A 86 -14.13 7.64 5.34
C ASP A 86 -14.06 8.54 6.60
N ALA A 87 -13.99 7.92 7.77
CA ALA A 87 -13.93 8.65 9.05
C ALA A 87 -12.51 9.07 9.45
N LEU A 88 -11.46 8.46 8.85
CA LEU A 88 -10.08 8.74 9.21
C LEU A 88 -9.58 10.08 8.65
N PRO A 89 -8.61 10.72 9.33
CA PRO A 89 -7.92 11.90 8.82
C PRO A 89 -7.19 11.60 7.49
N ASN A 90 -7.19 12.59 6.60
CA ASN A 90 -6.46 12.51 5.34
C ASN A 90 -4.95 12.43 5.60
N ALA A 91 -4.26 11.56 4.88
CA ALA A 91 -2.81 11.63 4.78
C ALA A 91 -2.41 12.69 3.75
N ASN A 92 -1.27 13.34 3.95
CA ASN A 92 -0.67 14.27 3.00
C ASN A 92 0.55 13.62 2.34
N ALA A 93 0.62 13.67 1.01
CA ALA A 93 1.68 13.01 0.25
C ALA A 93 3.09 13.49 0.67
N LYS A 94 3.27 14.79 0.83
CA LYS A 94 4.58 15.39 1.12
C LYS A 94 5.01 15.21 2.58
N THR A 95 4.12 15.41 3.52
CA THR A 95 4.46 15.41 4.95
C THR A 95 4.42 14.03 5.58
N ASP A 96 3.52 13.17 5.12
CA ASP A 96 3.28 11.90 5.79
C ASP A 96 3.96 10.71 5.11
N LEU A 97 4.14 10.75 3.77
CA LEU A 97 4.67 9.60 3.03
C LEU A 97 6.11 9.77 2.53
N VAL A 98 6.48 10.94 2.02
CA VAL A 98 7.79 11.18 1.41
C VAL A 98 8.93 11.09 2.44
N ASN A 99 10.11 10.67 2.00
CA ASN A 99 11.32 10.42 2.81
C ASN A 99 11.13 9.32 3.87
N ARG A 100 10.32 8.32 3.59
CA ARG A 100 10.00 7.26 4.54
C ARG A 100 10.02 5.87 3.90
N THR A 101 10.32 4.89 4.73
CA THR A 101 10.22 3.46 4.41
C THR A 101 9.14 2.85 5.29
N TRP A 102 8.28 2.06 4.69
CA TRP A 102 7.08 1.52 5.30
C TRP A 102 7.07 0.00 5.28
N ASN A 103 6.61 -0.61 6.35
CA ASN A 103 6.24 -2.02 6.39
C ASN A 103 4.78 -2.16 5.99
N GLY A 104 4.48 -3.07 5.09
CA GLY A 104 3.14 -3.36 4.64
C GLY A 104 2.53 -4.59 5.30
N LYS A 105 1.21 -4.55 5.54
CA LYS A 105 0.40 -5.71 5.93
C LYS A 105 -0.90 -5.67 5.15
N ILE A 106 -1.25 -6.78 4.48
CA ILE A 106 -2.53 -6.90 3.78
C ILE A 106 -3.64 -7.17 4.79
N LEU A 107 -4.75 -6.45 4.64
CA LEU A 107 -5.99 -6.68 5.40
C LEU A 107 -6.90 -7.54 4.55
N ARG A 108 -7.06 -8.79 4.94
CA ARG A 108 -7.85 -9.77 4.17
C ARG A 108 -9.34 -9.46 4.24
N THR A 109 -10.01 -9.47 3.09
CA THR A 109 -11.44 -9.12 2.99
C THR A 109 -12.31 -10.19 2.32
N ASN A 110 -11.79 -11.40 2.14
CA ASN A 110 -12.54 -12.51 1.56
C ASN A 110 -12.84 -12.34 0.06
N GLY A 111 -11.82 -12.42 -0.76
CA GLY A 111 -11.92 -12.45 -2.23
C GLY A 111 -11.33 -11.25 -2.95
N SER A 112 -10.56 -10.41 -2.27
CA SER A 112 -9.79 -9.36 -2.94
C SER A 112 -8.59 -9.93 -3.70
N VAL A 113 -8.11 -9.19 -4.72
CA VAL A 113 -6.88 -9.57 -5.43
C VAL A 113 -5.68 -9.59 -4.49
N LEU A 114 -5.64 -8.69 -3.52
CA LEU A 114 -4.57 -8.69 -2.52
C LEU A 114 -4.62 -9.90 -1.60
N ASP A 115 -5.79 -10.49 -1.32
CA ASP A 115 -5.88 -11.74 -0.56
C ASP A 115 -5.18 -12.90 -1.28
N LEU A 116 -5.30 -12.95 -2.61
CA LEU A 116 -4.60 -13.94 -3.42
C LEU A 116 -3.08 -13.70 -3.41
N ALA A 117 -2.64 -12.44 -3.50
CA ALA A 117 -1.24 -12.08 -3.40
C ALA A 117 -0.67 -12.41 -2.00
N GLU A 118 -1.44 -12.16 -0.94
CA GLU A 118 -1.07 -12.53 0.42
C GLU A 118 -0.82 -14.04 0.55
N LEU A 119 -1.76 -14.85 0.08
CA LEU A 119 -1.67 -16.30 0.21
C LEU A 119 -0.59 -16.92 -0.66
N ALA A 120 -0.44 -16.45 -1.91
CA ALA A 120 0.44 -17.05 -2.90
C ALA A 120 1.90 -16.58 -2.80
N ILE A 121 2.13 -15.35 -2.33
CA ILE A 121 3.45 -14.71 -2.39
C ILE A 121 3.91 -14.24 -1.03
N ILE A 122 3.13 -13.38 -0.37
CA ILE A 122 3.58 -12.67 0.84
C ILE A 122 3.75 -13.63 2.01
N LYS A 123 2.76 -14.48 2.26
CA LYS A 123 2.77 -15.44 3.37
C LYS A 123 3.91 -16.45 3.25
N PRO A 124 4.18 -17.10 2.11
CA PRO A 124 5.36 -17.95 1.95
C PRO A 124 6.68 -17.22 2.18
N LEU A 125 6.82 -15.99 1.68
CA LEU A 125 8.02 -15.18 1.90
C LEU A 125 8.18 -14.77 3.36
N SER A 126 7.10 -14.49 4.06
CA SER A 126 7.12 -14.12 5.47
C SER A 126 7.64 -15.25 6.37
N LEU A 127 7.39 -16.52 6.02
CA LEU A 127 7.94 -17.69 6.70
C LEU A 127 9.46 -17.77 6.61
N LEU A 128 10.05 -17.15 5.57
CA LEU A 128 11.50 -17.00 5.38
C LEU A 128 12.05 -15.71 6.00
N GLY A 129 11.25 -15.00 6.78
CA GLY A 129 11.62 -13.73 7.42
C GLY A 129 11.65 -12.52 6.47
N VAL A 130 11.03 -12.66 5.29
CA VAL A 130 10.91 -11.55 4.33
C VAL A 130 9.66 -10.75 4.64
N LYS A 131 9.82 -9.44 4.84
CA LYS A 131 8.72 -8.48 4.99
C LYS A 131 8.56 -7.70 3.70
N TRP A 132 7.35 -7.32 3.36
CA TRP A 132 7.09 -6.41 2.25
C TRP A 132 6.79 -5.00 2.74
N GLY A 133 6.90 -4.03 1.85
CA GLY A 133 6.58 -2.65 2.15
C GLY A 133 6.73 -1.74 0.93
N LYS A 134 6.87 -0.47 1.23
CA LYS A 134 7.03 0.59 0.23
C LYS A 134 8.09 1.58 0.70
N ARG A 135 8.72 2.28 -0.25
CA ARG A 135 9.65 3.36 0.08
C ARG A 135 9.41 4.54 -0.84
N TYR A 136 9.24 5.71 -0.25
CA TYR A 136 9.07 6.96 -0.99
C TYR A 136 10.25 7.87 -0.69
N ARG A 137 11.09 8.13 -1.71
CA ARG A 137 12.29 8.99 -1.57
C ARG A 137 11.94 10.46 -1.76
N THR A 138 11.17 10.75 -2.81
CA THR A 138 10.65 12.07 -3.15
C THR A 138 9.20 11.96 -3.59
N GLN A 139 8.56 13.08 -3.94
CA GLN A 139 7.22 13.04 -4.54
C GLN A 139 7.18 12.33 -5.91
N HIS A 140 8.32 12.22 -6.59
CA HIS A 140 8.41 11.66 -7.93
C HIS A 140 9.20 10.35 -8.00
N GLN A 141 9.66 9.85 -6.86
CA GLN A 141 10.48 8.63 -6.80
C GLN A 141 10.10 7.78 -5.61
N GLY A 142 9.69 6.54 -5.88
CA GLY A 142 9.42 5.56 -4.86
C GLY A 142 9.49 4.13 -5.39
N ASP A 143 9.63 3.21 -4.48
CA ASP A 143 9.57 1.78 -4.75
C ASP A 143 8.17 1.29 -4.35
N PRO A 144 7.31 0.94 -5.33
CA PRO A 144 5.92 0.52 -5.07
C PRO A 144 5.83 -0.79 -4.31
N LEU A 145 6.84 -1.64 -4.48
CA LEU A 145 6.98 -2.88 -3.76
C LEU A 145 8.44 -3.06 -3.36
N LEU A 146 8.67 -3.17 -2.07
CA LEU A 146 9.98 -3.35 -1.46
C LEU A 146 9.93 -4.60 -0.59
N PHE A 147 10.80 -5.56 -0.86
CA PHE A 147 11.02 -6.67 0.07
C PHE A 147 12.20 -6.37 0.98
N ARG A 148 12.06 -6.75 2.24
CA ARG A 148 13.08 -6.58 3.27
C ARG A 148 13.35 -7.91 3.95
N TRP A 149 14.61 -8.32 3.99
CA TRP A 149 15.05 -9.52 4.67
C TRP A 149 16.01 -9.20 5.80
N ALA A 150 15.78 -9.83 6.97
CA ALA A 150 16.58 -9.65 8.19
C ALA A 150 16.79 -8.18 8.58
N ASP A 151 15.84 -7.29 8.27
CA ASP A 151 15.85 -5.84 8.54
C ASP A 151 17.09 -5.08 8.00
N LYS A 152 17.87 -5.71 7.11
CA LYS A 152 19.13 -5.18 6.58
C LYS A 152 19.20 -5.09 5.06
N PHE A 153 18.52 -5.99 4.39
CA PHE A 153 18.59 -6.10 2.93
C PHE A 153 17.28 -5.63 2.32
N TYR A 154 17.36 -4.63 1.45
CA TYR A 154 16.21 -4.06 0.75
C TYR A 154 16.28 -4.44 -0.72
N PHE A 155 15.25 -5.08 -1.21
CA PHE A 155 15.12 -5.52 -2.59
C PHE A 155 13.90 -4.82 -3.22
N PRO A 156 14.10 -3.67 -3.90
CA PRO A 156 13.02 -3.05 -4.65
C PRO A 156 12.65 -3.95 -5.82
N ILE A 157 11.35 -4.13 -6.01
CA ILE A 157 10.84 -4.92 -7.14
C ILE A 157 10.34 -3.93 -8.20
N PRO A 158 11.08 -3.74 -9.31
CA PRO A 158 10.81 -2.68 -10.27
C PRO A 158 9.74 -3.02 -11.31
N ILE A 159 8.95 -4.05 -11.07
CA ILE A 159 7.98 -4.61 -12.05
C ILE A 159 6.86 -3.64 -12.44
N TRP A 160 6.56 -2.68 -11.57
CA TRP A 160 5.47 -1.72 -11.81
C TRP A 160 5.98 -0.31 -12.12
N GLY A 161 7.27 -0.19 -12.39
CA GLY A 161 7.93 1.09 -12.64
C GLY A 161 8.21 1.87 -11.35
N ASN A 162 8.38 3.15 -11.51
CA ASN A 162 8.48 4.10 -10.42
C ASN A 162 7.07 4.52 -9.98
N VAL A 163 6.97 5.23 -8.88
CA VAL A 163 5.70 5.80 -8.40
C VAL A 163 5.84 7.27 -8.06
N GLY A 164 4.79 8.02 -8.38
CA GLY A 164 4.63 9.40 -7.96
C GLY A 164 3.64 9.54 -6.82
N MET A 165 3.90 10.50 -5.92
CA MET A 165 3.05 10.82 -4.77
C MET A 165 2.38 12.16 -4.99
N THR A 166 1.06 12.21 -4.94
CA THR A 166 0.25 13.43 -5.08
C THR A 166 -0.93 13.37 -4.13
N ASP A 167 -1.54 14.51 -3.83
CA ASP A 167 -2.82 14.54 -3.14
C ASP A 167 -3.93 14.56 -4.21
N ILE A 168 -4.77 13.53 -4.24
CA ILE A 168 -5.87 13.42 -5.20
C ILE A 168 -7.19 13.36 -4.44
N ARG A 169 -8.22 14.01 -5.00
CA ARG A 169 -9.57 13.92 -4.46
C ARG A 169 -10.15 12.55 -4.76
N TRP A 170 -10.49 11.83 -3.71
CA TRP A 170 -11.13 10.53 -3.78
C TRP A 170 -12.15 10.42 -2.65
N ARG A 171 -13.34 9.89 -2.94
CA ARG A 171 -14.47 9.84 -2.02
C ARG A 171 -14.74 11.20 -1.34
N GLY A 172 -14.71 12.26 -2.16
CA GLY A 172 -15.00 13.62 -1.70
C GLY A 172 -13.88 14.34 -0.95
N GLN A 173 -12.76 13.68 -0.63
CA GLN A 173 -11.67 14.26 0.18
C GLN A 173 -10.33 14.14 -0.54
N ALA A 174 -9.50 15.20 -0.46
CA ALA A 174 -8.13 15.15 -0.98
C ALA A 174 -7.26 14.38 -0.01
N THR A 175 -6.61 13.32 -0.47
CA THR A 175 -5.74 12.48 0.34
C THR A 175 -4.50 12.05 -0.45
N ALA A 176 -3.44 11.72 0.28
CA ALA A 176 -2.22 11.21 -0.31
C ALA A 176 -2.49 9.99 -1.19
N THR A 177 -1.99 10.05 -2.42
CA THR A 177 -2.22 9.03 -3.43
C THR A 177 -0.90 8.67 -4.09
N MET A 178 -0.64 7.37 -4.17
CA MET A 178 0.45 6.82 -4.96
C MET A 178 -0.05 6.42 -6.33
N ASN A 179 0.56 6.97 -7.38
CA ASN A 179 0.27 6.65 -8.76
C ASN A 179 1.41 5.80 -9.33
N TYR A 180 1.06 4.71 -9.98
CA TYR A 180 2.03 3.83 -10.64
C TYR A 180 2.30 4.31 -12.05
N ASP A 181 3.58 4.43 -12.46
CA ASP A 181 3.93 4.97 -13.78
C ASP A 181 3.48 4.06 -14.94
N HIS A 182 3.51 2.74 -14.73
CA HIS A 182 3.26 1.76 -15.79
C HIS A 182 1.97 0.95 -15.60
N GLN A 183 1.14 1.33 -14.61
CA GLN A 183 -0.10 0.61 -14.32
C GLN A 183 -1.23 1.61 -14.06
N PRO A 184 -2.47 1.27 -14.40
CA PRO A 184 -3.63 2.11 -14.10
C PRO A 184 -4.07 1.93 -12.63
N TRP A 185 -3.10 1.82 -11.74
CA TRP A 185 -3.31 1.57 -10.31
C TRP A 185 -3.05 2.81 -9.49
N LYS A 186 -3.79 2.92 -8.40
CA LYS A 186 -3.57 3.94 -7.38
C LYS A 186 -3.73 3.33 -6.00
N ASP A 187 -2.93 3.83 -5.05
CA ASP A 187 -3.14 3.57 -3.63
C ASP A 187 -3.53 4.89 -2.96
N TYR A 188 -4.62 4.89 -2.24
CA TYR A 188 -5.09 6.05 -1.46
C TYR A 188 -4.87 5.80 0.03
N PHE A 189 -4.41 6.82 0.75
CA PHE A 189 -3.98 6.66 2.13
C PHE A 189 -4.74 7.58 3.09
N LYS A 190 -5.05 7.03 4.28
CA LYS A 190 -5.55 7.76 5.44
C LYS A 190 -4.67 7.49 6.64
N VAL A 191 -4.64 8.41 7.60
CA VAL A 191 -3.90 8.22 8.85
C VAL A 191 -4.73 7.39 9.81
N LEU A 192 -4.34 6.14 10.04
CA LEU A 192 -5.01 5.24 10.99
C LEU A 192 -4.60 5.55 12.43
N SER A 193 -3.30 5.77 12.66
CA SER A 193 -2.74 6.16 13.95
C SER A 193 -1.48 7.00 13.74
N ASN A 194 -1.26 7.95 14.67
CA ASN A 194 -0.03 8.74 14.76
C ASN A 194 0.27 9.00 16.24
N GLU A 195 0.71 7.96 16.94
CA GLU A 195 0.99 8.01 18.36
C GLU A 195 2.50 8.00 18.61
N GLN A 196 3.00 9.03 19.26
CA GLN A 196 4.43 9.14 19.65
C GLN A 196 5.43 8.90 18.48
N GLY A 197 5.04 9.29 17.26
CA GLY A 197 5.86 9.06 16.07
C GLY A 197 5.70 7.68 15.44
N HIS A 198 4.90 6.80 16.02
CA HIS A 198 4.51 5.53 15.42
C HIS A 198 3.31 5.77 14.48
N ILE A 199 3.61 5.97 13.21
CA ILE A 199 2.61 6.28 12.20
C ILE A 199 2.14 4.99 11.53
N VAL A 200 0.83 4.79 11.48
CA VAL A 200 0.17 3.73 10.72
C VAL A 200 -0.80 4.36 9.74
N LEU A 201 -0.69 3.99 8.49
CA LEU A 201 -1.61 4.40 7.43
C LEU A 201 -2.53 3.25 7.05
N LEU A 202 -3.79 3.54 6.78
CA LEU A 202 -4.71 2.65 6.09
C LEU A 202 -4.68 2.98 4.61
N GLY A 203 -4.37 1.98 3.78
CA GLY A 203 -4.30 2.10 2.34
C GLY A 203 -5.33 1.24 1.63
N VAL A 204 -5.86 1.75 0.53
CA VAL A 204 -6.66 0.98 -0.42
C VAL A 204 -6.00 1.02 -1.78
N TRP A 205 -5.72 -0.15 -2.33
CA TRP A 205 -5.23 -0.31 -3.69
C TRP A 205 -6.42 -0.39 -4.65
N THR A 206 -6.36 0.37 -5.72
CA THR A 206 -7.41 0.40 -6.75
C THR A 206 -6.85 0.12 -8.13
N HIS A 207 -7.64 -0.55 -8.95
CA HIS A 207 -7.42 -0.68 -10.38
C HIS A 207 -8.49 0.15 -11.09
N ARG A 208 -8.09 1.27 -11.71
CA ARG A 208 -9.00 2.29 -12.21
C ARG A 208 -9.90 2.82 -11.07
N HIS A 209 -11.16 2.39 -11.01
CA HIS A 209 -12.14 2.82 -9.99
C HIS A 209 -12.58 1.67 -9.07
N ILE A 210 -12.01 0.47 -9.24
CA ILE A 210 -12.38 -0.73 -8.48
C ILE A 210 -11.38 -0.94 -7.35
N ALA A 211 -11.87 -1.05 -6.11
CA ALA A 211 -11.03 -1.42 -4.99
C ALA A 211 -10.54 -2.86 -5.17
N GLY A 212 -9.22 -3.03 -5.25
CA GLY A 212 -8.56 -4.33 -5.42
C GLY A 212 -8.08 -4.95 -4.13
N GLY A 213 -8.10 -4.19 -3.02
CA GLY A 213 -7.77 -4.69 -1.70
C GLY A 213 -7.27 -3.61 -0.73
N TRP A 214 -7.20 -4.00 0.53
CA TRP A 214 -6.88 -3.16 1.66
C TRP A 214 -5.56 -3.57 2.32
N PHE A 215 -4.83 -2.61 2.83
CA PHE A 215 -3.57 -2.84 3.53
C PHE A 215 -3.25 -1.74 4.52
N THR A 216 -2.33 -2.00 5.43
CA THR A 216 -1.73 -0.97 6.27
C THR A 216 -0.26 -0.76 5.91
N LEU A 217 0.22 0.46 6.14
CA LEU A 217 1.63 0.80 6.12
C LEU A 217 2.03 1.32 7.51
N THR A 218 2.95 0.63 8.16
CA THR A 218 3.53 1.07 9.43
C THR A 218 4.89 1.69 9.16
N LEU A 219 5.14 2.89 9.70
CA LEU A 219 6.41 3.57 9.56
C LEU A 219 7.55 2.69 10.11
N ASN A 220 8.53 2.43 9.28
CA ASN A 220 9.71 1.67 9.68
C ASN A 220 10.89 2.60 10.00
N GLU A 221 11.20 3.50 9.09
CA GLU A 221 12.29 4.46 9.25
C GLU A 221 12.06 5.71 8.39
N THR A 222 12.64 6.81 8.83
CA THR A 222 12.73 8.02 8.01
C THR A 222 14.00 7.92 7.18
N VAL A 223 13.87 8.02 5.87
CA VAL A 223 15.02 8.03 4.95
C VAL A 223 15.66 9.42 5.03
N PRO A 224 16.98 9.51 5.31
CA PRO A 224 17.65 10.80 5.28
C PRO A 224 17.47 11.48 3.92
N THR A 225 17.03 12.71 3.93
CA THR A 225 16.96 13.54 2.71
C THR A 225 18.35 13.71 2.15
N HIS A 226 18.62 13.17 0.96
CA HIS A 226 19.74 13.69 0.18
C HIS A 226 19.30 15.06 -0.35
N PRO A 227 20.09 16.12 -0.16
CA PRO A 227 19.79 17.39 -0.83
C PRO A 227 19.68 17.09 -2.32
N GLU A 228 18.58 17.54 -2.91
CA GLU A 228 18.40 17.50 -4.37
C GLU A 228 19.58 18.22 -5.01
N LYS A 229 20.31 17.51 -5.88
CA LYS A 229 21.40 18.08 -6.67
C LYS A 229 20.83 18.73 -7.92
#